data_15c91cfe1b5898d49549982de47a74ce
#
_entry.id   15c91cfe1b5898d49549982de47a74ce
#
_cell.length_a   1.000
_cell.length_b   1.000
_cell.length_c   1.000
_cell.angle_alpha   90.00
_cell.angle_beta   90.00
_cell.angle_gamma   90.00
#
_symmetry.space_group_name_H-M   'P 1'
#
loop_
_entity.id
_entity.type
_entity.pdbx_description
1 polymer ?
#
loop_
_entity_poly.entity_id
_entity_poly.type
_entity_poly.pdbx_seq_one_letter_code
_entity_poly.pdbx_strand_id
1 'polypeptide(L)'
;MRIVCIEIQNFRGIKQLEWNPGPAVNCLIGPGDSTKTTILDAIELTLNPRSYLFADDSDFYDLDFDQPVKITITLSDLPAEFLSDERYGMHLRGWDSKRSQIEDESGEGLEEALSVRVTIDKSLEARWSIFNDRIKADENDPPSLRYADARKLATTRLGPYAERHLGWGRNSVLTRID
;
A
#
# COMPACT_ATOMS: atom_id res chain seq x y z
N MET A 1 6.12 5.95 -10.69
CA MET A 1 5.16 5.45 -9.67
C MET A 1 5.52 6.04 -8.32
N ARG A 2 4.55 6.57 -7.60
CA ARG A 2 4.73 7.16 -6.26
C ARG A 2 3.52 6.88 -5.37
N ILE A 3 3.73 6.82 -4.06
CA ILE A 3 2.65 6.74 -3.08
C ILE A 3 2.10 8.16 -2.88
N VAL A 4 0.78 8.33 -2.97
CA VAL A 4 0.10 9.61 -2.80
C VAL A 4 -0.80 9.64 -1.57
N CYS A 5 -1.28 8.48 -1.11
CA CYS A 5 -2.03 8.38 0.14
C CYS A 5 -1.76 7.05 0.83
N ILE A 6 -1.73 7.08 2.14
CA ILE A 6 -1.59 5.93 3.03
C ILE A 6 -2.69 6.02 4.07
N GLU A 7 -3.55 5.02 4.12
CA GLU A 7 -4.58 4.88 5.13
C GLU A 7 -4.34 3.59 5.92
N ILE A 8 -4.27 3.71 7.23
CA ILE A 8 -4.04 2.56 8.13
C ILE A 8 -5.14 2.57 9.19
N GLN A 9 -5.78 1.44 9.40
CA GLN A 9 -6.80 1.24 10.42
C GLN A 9 -6.51 -0.03 11.20
N ASN A 10 -6.58 0.05 12.53
CA ASN A 10 -6.47 -1.06 13.45
C ASN A 10 -5.18 -1.87 13.33
N PHE A 11 -4.05 -1.27 12.99
CA PHE A 11 -2.79 -1.98 12.76
C PHE A 11 -1.74 -1.66 13.81
N ARG A 12 -1.38 -2.64 14.63
CA ARG A 12 -0.38 -2.55 15.71
C ARG A 12 -0.59 -1.32 16.59
N GLY A 13 0.37 -0.40 16.67
CA GLY A 13 0.26 0.84 17.42
C GLY A 13 -0.59 1.94 16.76
N ILE A 14 -1.25 1.67 15.62
CA ILE A 14 -2.03 2.66 14.87
C ILE A 14 -3.50 2.28 14.87
N LYS A 15 -4.32 3.06 15.59
CA LYS A 15 -5.78 2.94 15.53
C LYS A 15 -6.31 3.44 14.20
N GLN A 16 -5.89 4.64 13.79
CA GLN A 16 -6.25 5.26 12.52
C GLN A 16 -5.17 6.26 12.11
N LEU A 17 -4.76 6.20 10.87
CA LEU A 17 -3.83 7.14 10.24
C LEU A 17 -4.27 7.37 8.81
N GLU A 18 -4.26 8.62 8.39
CA GLU A 18 -4.28 9.04 6.99
C GLU A 18 -3.09 9.97 6.76
N TRP A 19 -2.30 9.68 5.73
CA TRP A 19 -1.13 10.48 5.40
C TRP A 19 -0.92 10.56 3.89
N ASN A 20 -0.74 11.79 3.40
CA ASN A 20 -0.41 12.08 2.03
C ASN A 20 1.07 12.45 1.92
N PRO A 21 1.96 11.48 1.54
CA PRO A 21 3.37 11.76 1.38
C PRO A 21 3.63 12.79 0.27
N GLY A 22 4.60 13.65 0.50
CA GLY A 22 5.07 14.56 -0.54
C GLY A 22 5.78 13.81 -1.69
N PRO A 23 5.97 14.47 -2.85
CA PRO A 23 6.46 13.79 -4.06
C PRO A 23 7.95 13.43 -4.04
N ALA A 24 8.69 13.89 -3.04
CA ALA A 24 10.13 13.67 -2.93
C ALA A 24 10.47 12.87 -1.66
N VAL A 25 11.50 13.28 -0.92
CA VAL A 25 11.91 12.63 0.32
C VAL A 25 10.97 13.01 1.46
N ASN A 26 10.44 11.99 2.15
CA ASN A 26 9.62 12.16 3.34
C ASN A 26 10.40 11.66 4.56
N CYS A 27 10.37 12.42 5.65
CA CYS A 27 11.10 12.10 6.87
C CYS A 27 10.12 11.90 8.04
N LEU A 28 10.07 10.68 8.58
CA LEU A 28 9.29 10.36 9.76
C LEU A 28 10.14 10.59 11.01
N ILE A 29 9.79 11.61 11.78
CA ILE A 29 10.52 12.01 13.01
C ILE A 29 9.62 11.81 14.23
N GLY A 30 10.19 11.30 15.30
CA GLY A 30 9.48 11.14 16.57
C GLY A 30 10.28 10.27 17.55
N PRO A 31 9.88 10.22 18.82
CA PRO A 31 10.52 9.38 19.85
C PRO A 31 10.46 7.89 19.49
N GLY A 32 11.17 7.04 20.23
CA GLY A 32 11.00 5.58 20.14
C GLY A 32 9.54 5.20 20.33
N ASP A 33 9.13 4.07 19.80
CA ASP A 33 7.76 3.51 19.88
C ASP A 33 6.63 4.42 19.33
N SER A 34 6.97 5.42 18.51
CA SER A 34 6.03 6.35 17.89
C SER A 34 5.48 5.88 16.54
N THR A 35 5.32 4.57 16.35
CA THR A 35 4.68 3.96 15.16
C THR A 35 5.37 4.21 13.80
N LYS A 36 6.54 4.85 13.76
CA LYS A 36 7.27 5.12 12.50
C LYS A 36 7.58 3.84 11.72
N THR A 37 8.10 2.83 12.42
CA THR A 37 8.39 1.51 11.84
C THR A 37 7.10 0.84 11.38
N THR A 38 6.01 0.97 12.14
CA THR A 38 4.69 0.43 11.81
C THR A 38 4.16 0.98 10.48
N ILE A 39 4.39 2.27 10.19
CA ILE A 39 4.01 2.86 8.89
C ILE A 39 4.81 2.21 7.75
N LEU A 40 6.13 2.02 7.94
CA LEU A 40 6.96 1.35 6.92
C LEU A 40 6.57 -0.12 6.74
N ASP A 41 6.24 -0.81 7.83
CA ASP A 41 5.76 -2.19 7.79
C ASP A 41 4.40 -2.29 7.07
N ALA A 42 3.50 -1.32 7.28
CA ALA A 42 2.22 -1.24 6.59
C ALA A 42 2.40 -1.06 5.07
N ILE A 43 3.33 -0.19 4.64
CA ILE A 43 3.66 0.00 3.22
C ILE A 43 4.22 -1.30 2.63
N GLU A 44 5.17 -1.92 3.31
CA GLU A 44 5.81 -3.15 2.85
C GLU A 44 4.79 -4.29 2.77
N LEU A 45 3.96 -4.47 3.78
CA LEU A 45 2.90 -5.47 3.81
C LEU A 45 1.95 -5.31 2.60
N THR A 46 1.51 -4.09 2.32
CA THR A 46 0.52 -3.84 1.28
C THR A 46 1.09 -4.00 -0.13
N LEU A 47 2.31 -3.49 -0.37
CA LEU A 47 2.92 -3.48 -1.70
C LEU A 47 3.85 -4.67 -1.97
N ASN A 48 4.15 -5.48 -0.96
CA ASN A 48 4.99 -6.67 -1.10
C ASN A 48 4.36 -7.89 -0.39
N PRO A 49 3.26 -8.45 -0.94
CA PRO A 49 2.49 -9.52 -0.31
C PRO A 49 3.28 -10.77 0.10
N ARG A 50 4.46 -10.97 -0.50
CA ARG A 50 5.34 -12.11 -0.17
C ARG A 50 6.18 -11.93 1.08
N SER A 51 6.39 -10.71 1.52
CA SER A 51 7.20 -10.45 2.72
C SER A 51 6.44 -10.80 4.00
N TYR A 52 5.12 -10.99 3.89
CA TYR A 52 4.24 -11.25 5.01
C TYR A 52 3.58 -12.62 4.87
N LEU A 53 4.04 -13.59 5.65
CA LEU A 53 3.57 -14.96 5.56
C LEU A 53 2.42 -15.26 6.53
N PHE A 54 2.39 -14.62 7.69
CA PHE A 54 1.38 -14.87 8.72
C PHE A 54 1.10 -13.61 9.51
N ALA A 55 -0.17 -13.27 9.67
CA ALA A 55 -0.63 -12.30 10.66
C ALA A 55 -0.67 -12.96 12.04
N ASP A 56 -0.49 -12.19 13.07
CA ASP A 56 -0.70 -12.63 14.44
C ASP A 56 -1.53 -11.61 15.24
N ASP A 57 -1.89 -11.99 16.45
CA ASP A 57 -2.74 -11.19 17.31
C ASP A 57 -2.16 -9.79 17.58
N SER A 58 -0.83 -9.65 17.61
CA SER A 58 -0.15 -8.37 17.85
C SER A 58 -0.26 -7.39 16.66
N ASP A 59 -0.75 -7.84 15.53
CA ASP A 59 -1.02 -6.96 14.38
C ASP A 59 -2.30 -6.13 14.55
N PHE A 60 -3.18 -6.48 15.50
CA PHE A 60 -4.38 -5.72 15.80
C PHE A 60 -4.12 -4.65 16.86
N TYR A 61 -4.58 -3.43 16.60
CA TYR A 61 -4.49 -2.34 17.57
C TYR A 61 -5.24 -2.68 18.85
N ASP A 62 -4.56 -2.59 19.97
CA ASP A 62 -5.12 -2.91 21.31
C ASP A 62 -5.78 -4.30 21.39
N LEU A 63 -5.34 -5.25 20.55
CA LEU A 63 -5.90 -6.59 20.40
C LEU A 63 -7.42 -6.59 20.09
N ASP A 64 -7.91 -5.55 19.42
CA ASP A 64 -9.31 -5.43 18.99
C ASP A 64 -9.56 -6.24 17.72
N PHE A 65 -10.05 -7.48 17.88
CA PHE A 65 -10.39 -8.38 16.77
C PHE A 65 -11.79 -8.13 16.19
N ASP A 66 -12.60 -7.28 16.81
CA ASP A 66 -13.93 -6.93 16.30
C ASP A 66 -13.84 -6.03 15.07
N GLN A 67 -12.71 -5.36 14.91
CA GLN A 67 -12.41 -4.53 13.75
C GLN A 67 -11.28 -5.17 12.94
N PRO A 68 -11.42 -5.32 11.61
CA PRO A 68 -10.33 -5.80 10.78
C PRO A 68 -9.20 -4.77 10.68
N VAL A 69 -7.97 -5.27 10.55
CA VAL A 69 -6.88 -4.44 10.06
C VAL A 69 -7.17 -4.08 8.60
N LYS A 70 -7.07 -2.79 8.26
CA LYS A 70 -7.17 -2.32 6.87
C LYS A 70 -6.03 -1.37 6.59
N ILE A 71 -5.25 -1.66 5.56
CA ILE A 71 -4.20 -0.78 5.07
C ILE A 71 -4.45 -0.54 3.59
N THR A 72 -4.60 0.73 3.20
CA THR A 72 -4.81 1.13 1.81
C THR A 72 -3.66 2.02 1.38
N ILE A 73 -3.00 1.66 0.30
CA ILE A 73 -1.96 2.46 -0.34
C ILE A 73 -2.45 2.89 -1.71
N THR A 74 -2.54 4.20 -1.91
CA THR A 74 -2.88 4.76 -3.22
C THR A 74 -1.63 5.22 -3.94
N LEU A 75 -1.49 4.76 -5.17
CA LEU A 75 -0.35 4.98 -6.05
C LEU A 75 -0.77 5.82 -7.24
N SER A 76 0.05 6.81 -7.63
CA SER A 76 -0.06 7.54 -8.90
C SER A 76 1.21 7.38 -9.74
N ASP A 77 1.23 8.00 -10.91
CA ASP A 77 2.33 7.88 -11.87
C ASP A 77 2.59 6.40 -12.20
N LEU A 78 1.51 5.72 -12.56
CA LEU A 78 1.48 4.28 -12.81
C LEU A 78 2.03 3.94 -14.19
N PRO A 79 2.72 2.79 -14.35
CA PRO A 79 3.03 2.27 -15.68
C PRO A 79 1.77 2.07 -16.52
N ALA A 80 1.86 2.37 -17.83
CA ALA A 80 0.72 2.33 -18.76
C ALA A 80 -0.08 1.00 -18.75
N GLU A 81 0.59 -0.10 -18.43
CA GLU A 81 -0.06 -1.41 -18.33
C GLU A 81 -1.08 -1.53 -17.20
N PHE A 82 -1.00 -0.70 -16.16
CA PHE A 82 -1.97 -0.67 -15.07
C PHE A 82 -3.20 0.16 -15.43
N LEU A 83 -3.09 1.03 -16.42
CA LEU A 83 -4.14 1.96 -16.83
C LEU A 83 -5.12 1.35 -17.83
N SER A 84 -4.83 0.17 -18.37
CA SER A 84 -5.69 -0.46 -19.36
C SER A 84 -6.98 -1.00 -18.74
N ASP A 85 -8.10 -0.86 -19.46
CA ASP A 85 -9.42 -1.35 -19.06
C ASP A 85 -9.46 -2.86 -18.80
N GLU A 86 -8.64 -3.62 -19.54
CA GLU A 86 -8.53 -5.09 -19.36
C GLU A 86 -7.91 -5.50 -18.02
N ARG A 87 -7.23 -4.56 -17.35
CA ARG A 87 -6.60 -4.83 -16.05
C ARG A 87 -7.33 -4.12 -14.93
N TYR A 88 -7.02 -2.84 -14.72
CA TYR A 88 -7.49 -2.08 -13.57
C TYR A 88 -8.18 -0.78 -13.96
N GLY A 89 -8.37 -0.50 -15.27
CA GLY A 89 -8.93 0.76 -15.75
C GLY A 89 -10.27 1.14 -15.10
N MET A 90 -11.16 0.16 -14.90
CA MET A 90 -12.43 0.37 -14.22
C MET A 90 -12.32 0.65 -12.71
N HIS A 91 -11.16 0.39 -12.12
CA HIS A 91 -10.89 0.58 -10.70
C HIS A 91 -10.00 1.78 -10.41
N LEU A 92 -9.59 2.51 -11.44
CA LEU A 92 -8.79 3.71 -11.29
C LEU A 92 -9.58 4.80 -10.56
N ARG A 93 -8.84 5.52 -9.74
CA ARG A 93 -9.28 6.70 -9.00
C ARG A 93 -8.56 7.93 -9.55
N GLY A 94 -9.03 9.11 -9.19
CA GLY A 94 -8.37 10.36 -9.47
C GLY A 94 -7.57 10.85 -8.26
N TRP A 95 -6.35 11.36 -8.48
CA TRP A 95 -5.59 12.08 -7.47
C TRP A 95 -5.53 13.56 -7.83
N ASP A 96 -6.14 14.41 -6.99
CA ASP A 96 -5.97 15.87 -7.08
C ASP A 96 -4.73 16.29 -6.30
N SER A 97 -3.63 16.50 -7.00
CA SER A 97 -2.35 16.90 -6.39
C SER A 97 -2.38 18.31 -5.79
N LYS A 98 -3.33 19.17 -6.18
CA LYS A 98 -3.49 20.53 -5.65
C LYS A 98 -4.20 20.54 -4.30
N ARG A 99 -5.19 19.66 -4.16
CA ARG A 99 -5.99 19.53 -2.93
C ARG A 99 -5.48 18.42 -2.01
N SER A 100 -4.57 17.56 -2.50
CA SER A 100 -4.14 16.33 -1.83
C SER A 100 -5.33 15.44 -1.46
N GLN A 101 -6.23 15.23 -2.41
CA GLN A 101 -7.45 14.45 -2.24
C GLN A 101 -7.57 13.37 -3.31
N ILE A 102 -8.19 12.26 -2.91
CA ILE A 102 -8.52 11.16 -3.80
C ILE A 102 -9.98 11.29 -4.21
N GLU A 103 -10.23 11.28 -5.51
CA GLU A 103 -11.57 11.22 -6.09
C GLU A 103 -11.83 9.77 -6.53
N ASP A 104 -13.07 9.31 -6.39
CA ASP A 104 -13.42 7.91 -6.71
C ASP A 104 -13.42 7.62 -8.21
N GLU A 105 -13.37 8.65 -9.04
CA GLU A 105 -13.28 8.54 -10.49
C GLU A 105 -12.04 9.27 -11.02
N SER A 106 -11.40 8.69 -12.02
CA SER A 106 -10.42 9.41 -12.82
C SER A 106 -11.15 10.44 -13.69
N GLY A 107 -10.54 11.60 -13.90
CA GLY A 107 -11.19 12.68 -14.65
C GLY A 107 -10.20 13.73 -15.13
N GLU A 108 -10.71 14.69 -15.88
CA GLU A 108 -9.91 15.78 -16.44
C GLU A 108 -9.24 16.59 -15.32
N GLY A 109 -7.93 16.76 -15.42
CA GLY A 109 -7.14 17.50 -14.45
C GLY A 109 -6.72 16.71 -13.20
N LEU A 110 -7.07 15.43 -13.11
CA LEU A 110 -6.65 14.52 -12.06
C LEU A 110 -5.56 13.58 -12.58
N GLU A 111 -4.66 13.16 -11.71
CA GLU A 111 -3.72 12.09 -12.00
C GLU A 111 -4.41 10.74 -11.79
N GLU A 112 -4.21 9.80 -12.70
CA GLU A 112 -4.74 8.44 -12.52
C GLU A 112 -4.04 7.76 -11.34
N ALA A 113 -4.84 7.16 -10.48
CA ALA A 113 -4.39 6.52 -9.25
C ALA A 113 -5.03 5.15 -9.06
N LEU A 114 -4.30 4.25 -8.42
CA LEU A 114 -4.74 2.91 -8.08
C LEU A 114 -4.55 2.68 -6.58
N SER A 115 -5.61 2.26 -5.90
CA SER A 115 -5.54 1.92 -4.47
C SER A 115 -5.44 0.42 -4.29
N VAL A 116 -4.40 -0.03 -3.60
CA VAL A 116 -4.21 -1.41 -3.16
C VAL A 116 -4.56 -1.48 -1.68
N ARG A 117 -5.40 -2.44 -1.30
CA ARG A 117 -5.80 -2.66 0.09
C ARG A 117 -5.41 -4.05 0.54
N VAL A 118 -4.85 -4.15 1.73
CA VAL A 118 -4.79 -5.40 2.49
C VAL A 118 -5.78 -5.34 3.63
N THR A 119 -6.50 -6.44 3.83
CA THR A 119 -7.42 -6.62 4.94
C THR A 119 -7.05 -7.89 5.70
N ILE A 120 -6.97 -7.80 7.03
CA ILE A 120 -6.76 -8.95 7.92
C ILE A 120 -7.90 -8.95 8.91
N ASP A 121 -8.69 -10.00 8.91
CA ASP A 121 -9.76 -10.21 9.87
C ASP A 121 -9.34 -11.21 10.98
N LYS A 122 -10.26 -11.56 11.85
CA LYS A 122 -10.03 -12.52 12.93
C LYS A 122 -9.59 -13.93 12.50
N SER A 123 -9.61 -14.23 11.19
CA SER A 123 -9.05 -15.49 10.67
C SER A 123 -7.53 -15.43 10.55
N LEU A 124 -6.94 -14.24 10.74
CA LEU A 124 -5.51 -13.95 10.55
C LEU A 124 -5.03 -14.15 9.11
N GLU A 125 -5.96 -14.28 8.16
CA GLU A 125 -5.64 -14.37 6.74
C GLU A 125 -5.59 -12.98 6.11
N ALA A 126 -4.44 -12.63 5.54
CA ALA A 126 -4.27 -11.39 4.81
C ALA A 126 -4.82 -11.54 3.37
N ARG A 127 -5.70 -10.61 2.97
CA ARG A 127 -6.29 -10.55 1.63
C ARG A 127 -5.93 -9.24 0.95
N TRP A 128 -5.38 -9.34 -0.26
CA TRP A 128 -5.00 -8.19 -1.07
C TRP A 128 -6.03 -7.95 -2.16
N SER A 129 -6.52 -6.74 -2.26
CA SER A 129 -7.50 -6.33 -3.26
C SER A 129 -7.18 -4.96 -3.85
N ILE A 130 -7.70 -4.70 -5.03
CA ILE A 130 -7.82 -3.36 -5.58
C ILE A 130 -9.04 -2.71 -4.94
N PHE A 131 -8.87 -1.49 -4.46
CA PHE A 131 -9.90 -0.77 -3.74
C PHE A 131 -10.37 0.47 -4.49
N ASN A 132 -11.69 0.62 -4.56
CA ASN A 132 -12.35 1.84 -5.03
C ASN A 132 -13.69 1.94 -4.28
N ASP A 133 -13.97 3.09 -3.65
CA ASP A 133 -15.19 3.30 -2.87
C ASP A 133 -16.48 3.20 -3.70
N ARG A 134 -16.38 3.51 -5.00
CA ARG A 134 -17.50 3.41 -5.94
C ARG A 134 -17.95 1.96 -6.19
N ILE A 135 -16.98 1.04 -6.16
CA ILE A 135 -17.21 -0.37 -6.49
C ILE A 135 -17.48 -1.18 -5.21
N LYS A 136 -18.29 -0.64 -4.31
CA LYS A 136 -18.75 -1.33 -3.09
C LYS A 136 -19.64 -2.54 -3.36
N ALA A 137 -20.00 -2.81 -4.63
CA ALA A 137 -21.09 -3.68 -4.98
C ALA A 137 -20.83 -5.18 -4.76
N ASP A 138 -19.58 -5.61 -4.71
CA ASP A 138 -19.25 -7.01 -4.44
C ASP A 138 -18.24 -7.12 -3.29
N GLU A 139 -18.71 -6.86 -2.06
CA GLU A 139 -17.90 -7.08 -0.85
C GLU A 139 -17.41 -8.52 -0.72
N ASN A 140 -18.04 -9.46 -1.45
CA ASN A 140 -17.69 -10.88 -1.39
C ASN A 140 -16.54 -11.29 -2.33
N ASP A 141 -16.24 -10.50 -3.37
CA ASP A 141 -15.14 -10.80 -4.30
C ASP A 141 -14.52 -9.51 -4.89
N PRO A 142 -13.80 -8.73 -4.07
CA PRO A 142 -13.11 -7.57 -4.57
C PRO A 142 -12.03 -8.00 -5.57
N PRO A 143 -11.78 -7.23 -6.65
CA PRO A 143 -10.79 -7.58 -7.64
C PRO A 143 -9.42 -7.76 -6.98
N SER A 144 -8.86 -8.94 -7.13
CA SER A 144 -7.58 -9.28 -6.53
C SER A 144 -6.42 -8.67 -7.30
N LEU A 145 -5.39 -8.22 -6.57
CA LEU A 145 -4.14 -7.82 -7.19
C LEU A 145 -3.43 -9.05 -7.77
N ARG A 146 -3.20 -9.05 -9.09
CA ARG A 146 -2.49 -10.15 -9.75
C ARG A 146 -1.07 -10.23 -9.23
N TYR A 147 -0.59 -11.45 -8.98
CA TYR A 147 0.75 -11.69 -8.45
C TYR A 147 1.89 -11.03 -9.26
N ALA A 148 1.81 -11.10 -10.59
CA ALA A 148 2.80 -10.48 -11.47
C ALA A 148 2.83 -8.96 -11.33
N ASP A 149 1.68 -8.35 -11.08
CA ASP A 149 1.52 -6.91 -10.92
C ASP A 149 1.97 -6.47 -9.52
N ALA A 150 1.70 -7.26 -8.47
CA ALA A 150 2.22 -7.02 -7.13
C ALA A 150 3.75 -6.92 -7.10
N ARG A 151 4.45 -7.74 -7.90
CA ARG A 151 5.91 -7.65 -8.02
C ARG A 151 6.41 -6.34 -8.61
N LYS A 152 5.64 -5.71 -9.48
CA LYS A 152 5.98 -4.43 -10.10
C LYS A 152 5.71 -3.26 -9.17
N LEU A 153 4.71 -3.41 -8.30
CA LEU A 153 4.38 -2.42 -7.26
C LEU A 153 5.27 -2.56 -6.02
N ALA A 154 6.02 -3.67 -5.89
CA ALA A 154 6.80 -3.96 -4.71
C ALA A 154 7.83 -2.86 -4.42
N THR A 155 7.79 -2.36 -3.20
CA THR A 155 8.77 -1.42 -2.67
C THR A 155 10.02 -2.14 -2.19
N THR A 156 11.14 -1.42 -2.12
CA THR A 156 12.36 -1.93 -1.51
C THR A 156 12.62 -1.21 -0.20
N ARG A 157 12.67 -1.97 0.88
CA ARG A 157 13.06 -1.46 2.19
C ARG A 157 14.56 -1.67 2.40
N LEU A 158 15.27 -0.58 2.66
CA LEU A 158 16.66 -0.62 3.09
C LEU A 158 16.69 -0.63 4.62
N GLY A 159 17.12 -1.75 5.19
CA GLY A 159 17.28 -1.91 6.63
C GLY A 159 18.65 -1.41 7.13
N PRO A 160 18.97 -1.64 8.41
CA PRO A 160 20.25 -1.25 9.01
C PRO A 160 21.49 -1.85 8.32
N TYR A 161 21.29 -2.87 7.49
CA TYR A 161 22.34 -3.49 6.68
C TYR A 161 22.25 -3.09 5.21
N ALA A 162 22.00 -1.81 4.95
CA ALA A 162 21.83 -1.26 3.59
C ALA A 162 22.97 -1.63 2.64
N GLU A 163 24.20 -1.78 3.15
CA GLU A 163 25.36 -2.21 2.37
C GLU A 163 25.14 -3.53 1.63
N ARG A 164 24.40 -4.48 2.24
CA ARG A 164 24.06 -5.76 1.60
C ARG A 164 23.03 -5.61 0.50
N HIS A 165 22.15 -4.64 0.62
CA HIS A 165 21.10 -4.36 -0.36
C HIS A 165 21.60 -3.51 -1.52
N LEU A 166 22.65 -2.72 -1.31
CA LEU A 166 23.28 -1.85 -2.32
C LEU A 166 24.54 -2.48 -2.95
N GLY A 167 24.97 -3.66 -2.48
CA GLY A 167 26.07 -4.42 -3.11
C GLY A 167 25.63 -5.08 -4.42
N TRP A 168 26.51 -5.20 -5.41
CA TRP A 168 26.25 -5.97 -6.63
C TRP A 168 26.10 -7.47 -6.29
N GLY A 169 24.90 -8.03 -6.48
CA GLY A 169 24.64 -9.44 -6.22
C GLY A 169 23.22 -9.86 -6.54
N ARG A 170 22.96 -11.16 -6.59
CA ARG A 170 21.60 -11.71 -6.74
C ARG A 170 20.73 -11.20 -5.59
N ASN A 171 19.63 -10.54 -5.85
CA ASN A 171 18.70 -9.89 -4.91
C ASN A 171 19.08 -8.48 -4.44
N SER A 172 20.10 -7.86 -5.02
CA SER A 172 20.38 -6.45 -4.77
C SER A 172 19.31 -5.56 -5.39
N VAL A 173 19.06 -4.39 -4.76
CA VAL A 173 18.20 -3.33 -5.32
C VAL A 173 18.76 -2.87 -6.66
N LEU A 174 20.09 -2.81 -6.80
CA LEU A 174 20.75 -2.35 -8.01
C LEU A 174 20.52 -3.28 -9.22
N THR A 175 20.23 -4.57 -8.98
CA THR A 175 19.91 -5.53 -10.06
C THR A 175 18.43 -5.57 -10.43
N ARG A 176 17.59 -4.72 -9.83
CA ARG A 176 16.15 -4.59 -10.12
C ARG A 176 15.81 -3.31 -10.88
N ILE A 177 16.79 -2.44 -11.09
CA ILE A 177 16.62 -1.12 -11.74
C ILE A 177 16.76 -1.23 -13.27
N ASP A 178 17.16 -2.38 -13.82
CA ASP A 178 17.23 -2.65 -15.27
C ASP A 178 15.92 -3.21 -15.83
#